data_e3c75246871c3e9122b2399396280919
#
_entry.id   e3c75246871c3e9122b2399396280919
#
_cell.length_a   1.000
_cell.length_b   1.000
_cell.length_c   1.000
_cell.angle_alpha   90.00
_cell.angle_beta   90.00
_cell.angle_gamma   90.00
#
_symmetry.space_group_name_H-M   'P 1'
#
loop_
_entity.id
_entity.type
_entity.pdbx_description
1 polymer ?
#
loop_
_entity_poly.entity_id
_entity_poly.type
_entity_poly.pdbx_seq_one_letter_code
_entity_poly.pdbx_strand_id
1 'polypeptide(L)'
;MKSLEELVRPNVWRMQPYSSARNEFQGNASVFLDANENPWNEPINRYPDPLQRQVKVRIAQLKGVDQASIFLGNGSDEAIDLVMRAFCEPKADNIVTIAPSYGMYEVAAETNNVECRKVALDAHFDLDAEALLTATDAHTKVIYLCSPNNPSGNSLNREAIYRLLRSFEGLVVVDEAYIDFSASPSFLTELSQFPNLIVFQTFSKAWGAAAIRLGMAFAAPAIIEVLNKIKYPYNVSLLVQNKALELMENEEEMRQEVKAILAERERLAKCLSEAPFGFEVFPSDANFLLVRVGDADRLYKALVARGIIVRNRTRVQQCAGCLRITIGLAAENDLLLDALSEEVQP
;
A
#
# COMPACT_ATOMS: atom_id res chain seq x y z
N MET A 1 -19.92 -6.49 -14.42
CA MET A 1 -18.45 -6.33 -14.56
C MET A 1 -18.05 -6.58 -16.00
N LYS A 2 -17.22 -5.73 -16.59
CA LYS A 2 -16.59 -5.95 -17.91
C LYS A 2 -15.68 -7.17 -17.85
N SER A 3 -15.48 -7.85 -18.98
CA SER A 3 -14.50 -8.93 -19.07
C SER A 3 -13.09 -8.39 -18.87
N LEU A 4 -12.15 -9.26 -18.46
CA LEU A 4 -10.75 -8.85 -18.28
C LEU A 4 -10.14 -8.32 -19.60
N GLU A 5 -10.50 -8.90 -20.73
CA GLU A 5 -10.07 -8.43 -22.05
C GLU A 5 -10.53 -7.01 -22.36
N GLU A 6 -11.75 -6.62 -21.97
CA GLU A 6 -12.26 -5.25 -22.15
C GLU A 6 -11.61 -4.24 -21.18
N LEU A 7 -11.13 -4.71 -20.04
CA LEU A 7 -10.45 -3.87 -19.05
C LEU A 7 -8.99 -3.63 -19.39
N VAL A 8 -8.28 -4.66 -19.82
CA VAL A 8 -6.84 -4.58 -20.16
C VAL A 8 -6.64 -3.76 -21.43
N ARG A 9 -5.61 -2.93 -21.46
CA ARG A 9 -5.21 -2.19 -22.66
C ARG A 9 -4.96 -3.17 -23.82
N PRO A 10 -5.47 -2.89 -25.03
CA PRO A 10 -5.39 -3.84 -26.16
C PRO A 10 -3.97 -4.25 -26.56
N ASN A 11 -2.99 -3.34 -26.42
CA ASN A 11 -1.58 -3.65 -26.68
C ASN A 11 -1.02 -4.60 -25.61
N VAL A 12 -1.39 -4.42 -24.33
CA VAL A 12 -0.97 -5.30 -23.23
C VAL A 12 -1.63 -6.67 -23.36
N TRP A 13 -2.92 -6.70 -23.73
CA TRP A 13 -3.62 -7.97 -23.95
C TRP A 13 -2.92 -8.84 -25.00
N ARG A 14 -2.54 -8.25 -26.13
CA ARG A 14 -1.96 -8.95 -27.27
C ARG A 14 -0.46 -9.22 -27.18
N MET A 15 0.28 -8.48 -26.32
CA MET A 15 1.73 -8.66 -26.22
C MET A 15 2.11 -10.04 -25.68
N GLN A 16 3.22 -10.57 -26.14
CA GLN A 16 3.86 -11.73 -25.52
C GLN A 16 4.77 -11.26 -24.38
N PRO A 17 4.72 -11.90 -23.19
CA PRO A 17 5.64 -11.57 -22.12
C PRO A 17 7.08 -11.92 -22.50
N TYR A 18 8.03 -11.22 -21.90
CA TYR A 18 9.42 -11.67 -21.98
C TYR A 18 9.56 -13.04 -21.32
N SER A 19 10.15 -14.00 -22.03
CA SER A 19 10.50 -15.30 -21.48
C SER A 19 12.02 -15.43 -21.35
N SER A 20 12.48 -16.01 -20.24
CA SER A 20 13.88 -16.40 -20.06
C SER A 20 14.00 -17.93 -20.09
N ALA A 21 15.15 -18.44 -20.52
CA ALA A 21 15.39 -19.88 -20.55
C ALA A 21 15.16 -20.55 -19.18
N ARG A 22 15.46 -19.84 -18.07
CA ARG A 22 15.16 -20.30 -16.71
C ARG A 22 13.69 -20.34 -16.37
N ASN A 23 12.88 -19.48 -16.98
CA ASN A 23 11.43 -19.51 -16.79
C ASN A 23 10.78 -20.67 -17.55
N GLU A 24 11.36 -21.03 -18.69
CA GLU A 24 10.91 -22.14 -19.53
C GLU A 24 11.37 -23.50 -18.99
N PHE A 25 12.52 -23.55 -18.29
CA PHE A 25 13.06 -24.78 -17.75
C PHE A 25 12.36 -25.21 -16.45
N GLN A 26 11.88 -26.45 -16.46
CA GLN A 26 11.29 -27.10 -15.28
C GLN A 26 12.19 -28.27 -14.86
N GLY A 27 12.83 -28.17 -13.71
CA GLY A 27 13.69 -29.23 -13.18
C GLY A 27 14.90 -28.67 -12.42
N ASN A 28 15.83 -29.56 -12.07
CA ASN A 28 17.09 -29.23 -11.43
C ASN A 28 18.20 -29.19 -12.48
N ALA A 29 18.81 -28.03 -12.68
CA ALA A 29 20.00 -27.88 -13.51
C ALA A 29 21.23 -27.68 -12.63
N SER A 30 22.34 -28.30 -13.01
CA SER A 30 23.65 -28.12 -12.36
C SER A 30 24.55 -27.12 -13.07
N VAL A 31 24.20 -26.72 -14.31
CA VAL A 31 24.97 -25.80 -15.14
C VAL A 31 24.03 -24.78 -15.78
N PHE A 32 24.30 -23.50 -15.57
CA PHE A 32 23.55 -22.39 -16.10
C PHE A 32 24.44 -21.55 -17.01
N LEU A 33 24.17 -21.57 -18.32
CA LEU A 33 24.89 -20.83 -19.37
C LEU A 33 23.92 -20.04 -20.25
N ASP A 34 22.80 -19.62 -19.70
CA ASP A 34 21.63 -19.08 -20.42
C ASP A 34 21.52 -17.56 -20.39
N ALA A 35 22.14 -16.90 -19.38
CA ALA A 35 21.86 -15.51 -19.07
C ALA A 35 23.09 -14.58 -19.10
N ASN A 36 24.20 -15.02 -19.72
CA ASN A 36 25.44 -14.25 -19.87
C ASN A 36 26.04 -13.74 -18.54
N GLU A 37 25.77 -14.47 -17.44
CA GLU A 37 26.22 -14.12 -16.11
C GLU A 37 27.73 -14.38 -15.93
N ASN A 38 28.37 -13.54 -15.14
CA ASN A 38 29.74 -13.79 -14.70
C ASN A 38 29.73 -14.98 -13.71
N PRO A 39 30.56 -16.02 -13.87
CA PRO A 39 30.57 -17.20 -13.00
C PRO A 39 31.11 -16.95 -11.58
N TRP A 40 31.69 -15.79 -11.33
CA TRP A 40 32.29 -15.42 -10.06
C TRP A 40 31.31 -14.63 -9.17
N ASN A 41 31.60 -14.58 -7.85
CA ASN A 41 30.80 -13.89 -6.83
C ASN A 41 29.44 -14.57 -6.48
N GLU A 42 29.42 -15.88 -6.39
CA GLU A 42 28.23 -16.59 -5.89
C GLU A 42 27.84 -16.12 -4.46
N PRO A 43 26.54 -16.06 -4.15
CA PRO A 43 25.38 -16.35 -5.03
C PRO A 43 24.85 -15.14 -5.78
N ILE A 44 25.45 -13.95 -5.63
CA ILE A 44 24.90 -12.69 -6.18
C ILE A 44 25.20 -12.49 -7.68
N ASN A 45 25.98 -13.36 -8.27
CA ASN A 45 26.30 -13.37 -9.71
C ASN A 45 25.14 -13.90 -10.57
N ARG A 46 24.08 -14.46 -9.99
CA ARG A 46 22.95 -15.06 -10.69
C ARG A 46 21.71 -14.17 -10.62
N TYR A 47 20.99 -14.07 -11.74
CA TYR A 47 19.65 -13.48 -11.73
C TYR A 47 18.74 -14.27 -10.78
N PRO A 48 17.86 -13.56 -10.04
CA PRO A 48 16.92 -14.22 -9.13
C PRO A 48 15.79 -14.93 -9.90
N ASP A 49 14.99 -15.71 -9.17
CA ASP A 49 13.74 -16.25 -9.72
C ASP A 49 12.81 -15.09 -10.15
N PRO A 50 12.48 -14.98 -11.45
CA PRO A 50 11.65 -13.89 -11.98
C PRO A 50 10.20 -13.92 -11.46
N LEU A 51 9.74 -15.06 -10.94
CA LEU A 51 8.40 -15.23 -10.38
C LEU A 51 8.38 -15.30 -8.85
N GLN A 52 9.55 -15.21 -8.18
CA GLN A 52 9.72 -15.22 -6.72
C GLN A 52 8.97 -16.38 -6.05
N ARG A 53 9.04 -17.59 -6.62
CA ARG A 53 8.19 -18.74 -6.24
C ARG A 53 8.31 -19.08 -4.76
N GLN A 54 9.52 -19.13 -4.20
CA GLN A 54 9.73 -19.46 -2.78
C GLN A 54 9.09 -18.43 -1.86
N VAL A 55 9.25 -17.13 -2.17
CA VAL A 55 8.64 -16.04 -1.39
C VAL A 55 7.11 -16.12 -1.48
N LYS A 56 6.56 -16.37 -2.67
CA LYS A 56 5.10 -16.52 -2.86
C LYS A 56 4.53 -17.73 -2.13
N VAL A 57 5.24 -18.86 -2.10
CA VAL A 57 4.84 -20.05 -1.29
C VAL A 57 4.68 -19.65 0.18
N ARG A 58 5.67 -18.95 0.74
CA ARG A 58 5.62 -18.53 2.13
C ARG A 58 4.52 -17.51 2.41
N ILE A 59 4.35 -16.51 1.55
CA ILE A 59 3.25 -15.53 1.66
C ILE A 59 1.89 -16.23 1.55
N ALA A 60 1.73 -17.17 0.61
CA ALA A 60 0.50 -17.92 0.44
C ALA A 60 0.09 -18.67 1.72
N GLN A 61 1.06 -19.30 2.39
CA GLN A 61 0.85 -19.97 3.68
C GLN A 61 0.44 -18.99 4.79
N LEU A 62 1.12 -17.84 4.89
CA LEU A 62 0.86 -16.83 5.92
C LEU A 62 -0.50 -16.13 5.74
N LYS A 63 -0.88 -15.87 4.50
CA LYS A 63 -2.08 -15.09 4.19
C LYS A 63 -3.29 -15.94 3.80
N GLY A 64 -3.13 -17.26 3.65
CA GLY A 64 -4.22 -18.17 3.30
C GLY A 64 -4.76 -17.97 1.88
N VAL A 65 -3.91 -17.62 0.93
CA VAL A 65 -4.27 -17.36 -0.48
C VAL A 65 -3.50 -18.27 -1.44
N ASP A 66 -4.00 -18.42 -2.68
CA ASP A 66 -3.27 -19.14 -3.72
C ASP A 66 -2.04 -18.34 -4.18
N GLN A 67 -0.92 -19.03 -4.46
CA GLN A 67 0.30 -18.42 -5.01
C GLN A 67 0.03 -17.73 -6.37
N ALA A 68 -0.86 -18.28 -7.18
CA ALA A 68 -1.27 -17.68 -8.46
C ALA A 68 -1.98 -16.34 -8.29
N SER A 69 -2.51 -16.06 -7.10
CA SER A 69 -3.15 -14.80 -6.74
C SER A 69 -2.19 -13.75 -6.19
N ILE A 70 -0.86 -13.97 -6.23
CA ILE A 70 0.15 -13.08 -5.65
C ILE A 70 1.04 -12.47 -6.72
N PHE A 71 1.15 -11.15 -6.70
CA PHE A 71 2.18 -10.37 -7.40
C PHE A 71 3.13 -9.76 -6.37
N LEU A 72 4.44 -9.71 -6.67
CA LEU A 72 5.46 -9.06 -5.85
C LEU A 72 6.16 -7.95 -6.64
N GLY A 73 6.32 -6.79 -6.01
CA GLY A 73 6.94 -5.61 -6.62
C GLY A 73 7.84 -4.83 -5.66
N ASN A 74 8.54 -3.84 -6.22
CA ASN A 74 9.37 -2.89 -5.46
C ASN A 74 8.50 -1.90 -4.66
N GLY A 75 7.99 -2.34 -3.52
CA GLY A 75 6.93 -1.69 -2.77
C GLY A 75 5.58 -1.86 -3.46
N SER A 76 4.50 -1.50 -2.78
CA SER A 76 3.17 -1.40 -3.40
C SER A 76 3.11 -0.34 -4.51
N ASP A 77 4.05 0.60 -4.52
CA ASP A 77 4.15 1.64 -5.55
C ASP A 77 4.34 1.05 -6.96
N GLU A 78 5.13 -0.04 -7.11
CA GLU A 78 5.24 -0.74 -8.40
C GLU A 78 3.90 -1.37 -8.81
N ALA A 79 3.16 -1.93 -7.87
CA ALA A 79 1.83 -2.49 -8.18
C ALA A 79 0.83 -1.39 -8.57
N ILE A 80 0.85 -0.22 -7.91
CA ILE A 80 0.04 0.94 -8.28
C ILE A 80 0.31 1.34 -9.74
N ASP A 81 1.58 1.52 -10.10
CA ASP A 81 1.99 1.91 -11.45
C ASP A 81 1.63 0.86 -12.49
N LEU A 82 1.90 -0.42 -12.22
CA LEU A 82 1.61 -1.51 -13.14
C LEU A 82 0.12 -1.70 -13.39
N VAL A 83 -0.74 -1.52 -12.38
CA VAL A 83 -2.20 -1.55 -12.58
C VAL A 83 -2.62 -0.44 -13.55
N MET A 84 -2.12 0.78 -13.40
CA MET A 84 -2.43 1.86 -14.34
C MET A 84 -1.91 1.55 -15.75
N ARG A 85 -0.68 1.08 -15.87
CA ARG A 85 -0.05 0.72 -17.15
C ARG A 85 -0.75 -0.45 -17.85
N ALA A 86 -1.32 -1.38 -17.09
CA ALA A 86 -2.02 -2.53 -17.65
C ALA A 86 -3.43 -2.20 -18.12
N PHE A 87 -4.14 -1.35 -17.37
CA PHE A 87 -5.58 -1.18 -17.52
C PHE A 87 -6.02 0.18 -18.05
N CYS A 88 -5.22 1.24 -17.89
CA CYS A 88 -5.59 2.58 -18.31
C CYS A 88 -4.86 3.01 -19.58
N GLU A 89 -5.59 3.30 -20.65
CA GLU A 89 -5.02 3.89 -21.86
C GLU A 89 -4.71 5.38 -21.62
N PRO A 90 -3.44 5.83 -21.79
CA PRO A 90 -3.07 7.22 -21.59
C PRO A 90 -3.93 8.19 -22.40
N LYS A 91 -4.30 9.33 -21.81
CA LYS A 91 -5.15 10.40 -22.39
C LYS A 91 -6.60 10.00 -22.68
N ALA A 92 -6.96 8.73 -22.52
CA ALA A 92 -8.29 8.24 -22.84
C ALA A 92 -9.04 7.79 -21.58
N ASP A 93 -8.37 7.04 -20.72
CA ASP A 93 -8.97 6.45 -19.53
C ASP A 93 -8.68 7.29 -18.28
N ASN A 94 -9.43 7.02 -17.22
CA ASN A 94 -9.29 7.68 -15.92
C ASN A 94 -9.37 6.68 -14.77
N ILE A 95 -8.91 7.15 -13.62
CA ILE A 95 -9.11 6.50 -12.33
C ILE A 95 -9.92 7.40 -11.40
N VAL A 96 -10.58 6.78 -10.43
CA VAL A 96 -11.25 7.49 -9.33
C VAL A 96 -10.56 7.11 -8.02
N THR A 97 -10.37 8.09 -7.13
CA THR A 97 -9.84 7.85 -5.78
C THR A 97 -10.51 8.76 -4.78
N ILE A 98 -10.37 8.44 -3.50
CA ILE A 98 -10.83 9.27 -2.39
C ILE A 98 -9.84 10.40 -2.08
N ALA A 99 -10.29 11.49 -1.50
CA ALA A 99 -9.46 12.59 -1.01
C ALA A 99 -9.96 13.11 0.35
N PRO A 100 -9.05 13.25 1.35
CA PRO A 100 -7.61 13.03 1.27
C PRO A 100 -7.23 11.56 1.27
N SER A 101 -6.18 11.17 0.51
CA SER A 101 -5.66 9.81 0.52
C SER A 101 -4.16 9.77 0.17
N TYR A 102 -3.61 8.58 -0.10
CA TYR A 102 -2.20 8.39 -0.45
C TYR A 102 -1.88 9.04 -1.80
N GLY A 103 -0.97 10.00 -1.77
CA GLY A 103 -0.67 10.84 -2.95
C GLY A 103 -0.05 10.11 -4.15
N MET A 104 0.45 8.88 -3.97
CA MET A 104 1.05 8.14 -5.09
C MET A 104 0.05 7.69 -6.14
N TYR A 105 -1.25 7.60 -5.83
CA TYR A 105 -2.25 7.31 -6.86
C TYR A 105 -2.31 8.42 -7.90
N GLU A 106 -2.30 9.68 -7.46
CA GLU A 106 -2.24 10.85 -8.33
C GLU A 106 -0.92 10.94 -9.09
N VAL A 107 0.21 10.78 -8.39
CA VAL A 107 1.54 10.82 -9.02
C VAL A 107 1.69 9.73 -10.09
N ALA A 108 1.23 8.51 -9.82
CA ALA A 108 1.28 7.44 -10.80
C ALA A 108 0.33 7.69 -11.98
N ALA A 109 -0.87 8.26 -11.74
CA ALA A 109 -1.80 8.64 -12.80
C ALA A 109 -1.20 9.74 -13.70
N GLU A 110 -0.64 10.79 -13.11
CA GLU A 110 0.05 11.86 -13.87
C GLU A 110 1.23 11.30 -14.67
N THR A 111 2.05 10.43 -14.07
CA THR A 111 3.20 9.79 -14.74
C THR A 111 2.76 8.97 -15.95
N ASN A 112 1.62 8.30 -15.86
CA ASN A 112 1.04 7.51 -16.95
C ASN A 112 0.13 8.32 -17.89
N ASN A 113 -0.02 9.63 -17.64
CA ASN A 113 -0.92 10.51 -18.40
C ASN A 113 -2.38 10.00 -18.40
N VAL A 114 -2.85 9.60 -17.21
CA VAL A 114 -4.20 9.13 -16.89
C VAL A 114 -4.88 10.18 -16.02
N GLU A 115 -6.12 10.53 -16.30
CA GLU A 115 -6.90 11.45 -15.48
C GLU A 115 -7.15 10.81 -14.09
N CYS A 116 -6.91 11.57 -13.02
CA CYS A 116 -7.21 11.18 -11.64
C CYS A 116 -8.35 12.02 -11.08
N ARG A 117 -9.52 11.41 -10.92
CA ARG A 117 -10.70 12.04 -10.32
C ARG A 117 -10.74 11.77 -8.84
N LYS A 118 -10.88 12.83 -8.04
CA LYS A 118 -10.88 12.75 -6.58
C LYS A 118 -12.27 13.01 -6.04
N VAL A 119 -12.76 12.13 -5.18
CA VAL A 119 -14.01 12.28 -4.45
C VAL A 119 -13.70 12.56 -2.99
N ALA A 120 -14.22 13.64 -2.45
CA ALA A 120 -13.99 14.02 -1.06
C ALA A 120 -14.58 12.98 -0.10
N LEU A 121 -13.81 12.65 0.94
CA LEU A 121 -14.33 11.93 2.11
C LEU A 121 -15.29 12.84 2.90
N ASP A 122 -16.14 12.25 3.73
CA ASP A 122 -17.01 13.00 4.62
C ASP A 122 -16.24 13.65 5.79
N ALA A 123 -16.95 14.28 6.74
CA ALA A 123 -16.36 14.95 7.90
C ALA A 123 -15.66 13.96 8.86
N HIS A 124 -15.95 12.67 8.78
CA HIS A 124 -15.36 11.59 9.57
C HIS A 124 -14.29 10.82 8.79
N PHE A 125 -13.89 11.31 7.63
CA PHE A 125 -12.97 10.65 6.70
C PHE A 125 -13.47 9.30 6.19
N ASP A 126 -14.78 9.10 6.09
CA ASP A 126 -15.34 7.90 5.46
C ASP A 126 -15.79 8.17 4.02
N LEU A 127 -15.88 7.12 3.22
CA LEU A 127 -16.21 7.21 1.80
C LEU A 127 -17.73 7.20 1.56
N ASP A 128 -18.16 7.94 0.54
CA ASP A 128 -19.49 7.82 -0.04
C ASP A 128 -19.42 7.01 -1.35
N ALA A 129 -19.97 5.78 -1.31
CA ALA A 129 -19.95 4.89 -2.46
C ALA A 129 -20.75 5.44 -3.66
N GLU A 130 -21.85 6.13 -3.43
CA GLU A 130 -22.67 6.70 -4.51
C GLU A 130 -21.96 7.89 -5.17
N ALA A 131 -21.27 8.72 -4.38
CA ALA A 131 -20.44 9.80 -4.92
C ALA A 131 -19.28 9.25 -5.76
N LEU A 132 -18.63 8.16 -5.31
CA LEU A 132 -17.58 7.49 -6.08
C LEU A 132 -18.13 6.89 -7.38
N LEU A 133 -19.26 6.20 -7.35
CA LEU A 133 -19.91 5.64 -8.54
C LEU A 133 -20.32 6.75 -9.53
N THR A 134 -20.83 7.88 -9.03
CA THR A 134 -21.20 9.05 -9.85
C THR A 134 -19.99 9.68 -10.53
N ALA A 135 -18.81 9.63 -9.92
CA ALA A 135 -17.57 10.12 -10.52
C ALA A 135 -17.01 9.20 -11.61
N THR A 136 -17.52 7.96 -11.75
CA THR A 136 -17.11 7.03 -12.79
C THR A 136 -17.85 7.27 -14.10
N ASP A 137 -17.21 6.88 -15.21
CA ASP A 137 -17.80 6.85 -16.55
C ASP A 137 -17.32 5.63 -17.34
N ALA A 138 -17.62 5.55 -18.63
CA ALA A 138 -17.23 4.43 -19.51
C ALA A 138 -15.69 4.26 -19.64
N HIS A 139 -14.94 5.32 -19.36
CA HIS A 139 -13.48 5.37 -19.39
C HIS A 139 -12.83 5.13 -18.04
N THR A 140 -13.58 5.04 -16.96
CA THR A 140 -13.05 4.72 -15.64
C THR A 140 -12.66 3.25 -15.58
N LYS A 141 -11.39 2.97 -15.32
CA LYS A 141 -10.85 1.60 -15.27
C LYS A 141 -10.65 1.11 -13.84
N VAL A 142 -10.25 2.00 -12.93
CA VAL A 142 -9.85 1.62 -11.57
C VAL A 142 -10.37 2.63 -10.55
N ILE A 143 -10.89 2.12 -9.43
CA ILE A 143 -11.13 2.89 -8.21
C ILE A 143 -10.05 2.50 -7.20
N TYR A 144 -9.29 3.48 -6.66
CA TYR A 144 -8.28 3.26 -5.61
C TYR A 144 -8.80 3.72 -4.25
N LEU A 145 -8.74 2.84 -3.26
CA LEU A 145 -9.15 3.07 -1.88
C LEU A 145 -8.02 2.68 -0.93
N CYS A 146 -7.60 3.56 -0.05
CA CYS A 146 -6.63 3.26 1.00
C CYS A 146 -7.39 2.96 2.31
N SER A 147 -7.24 1.75 2.86
CA SER A 147 -7.93 1.35 4.09
C SER A 147 -7.09 0.36 4.91
N PRO A 148 -6.59 0.75 6.09
CA PRO A 148 -6.73 2.07 6.74
C PRO A 148 -6.15 3.22 5.90
N ASN A 149 -6.83 4.39 5.94
CA ASN A 149 -6.50 5.49 5.05
C ASN A 149 -5.31 6.32 5.54
N ASN A 150 -4.53 6.84 4.63
CA ASN A 150 -3.46 7.79 4.86
C ASN A 150 -3.80 9.12 4.18
N PRO A 151 -4.03 10.24 4.93
CA PRO A 151 -3.44 10.51 6.24
C PRO A 151 -4.39 10.38 7.44
N SER A 152 -5.66 10.04 7.28
CA SER A 152 -6.65 10.09 8.35
C SER A 152 -6.49 8.98 9.39
N GLY A 153 -5.99 7.82 9.01
CA GLY A 153 -5.70 6.69 9.91
C GLY A 153 -6.85 5.69 10.05
N ASN A 154 -8.07 6.06 9.75
CA ASN A 154 -9.26 5.22 9.92
C ASN A 154 -9.39 4.14 8.83
N SER A 155 -9.98 3.01 9.18
CA SER A 155 -10.51 2.06 8.22
C SER A 155 -11.78 2.62 7.57
N LEU A 156 -11.93 2.42 6.26
CA LEU A 156 -13.12 2.83 5.51
C LEU A 156 -14.29 1.86 5.73
N ASN A 157 -15.50 2.34 5.54
CA ASN A 157 -16.72 1.56 5.68
C ASN A 157 -16.73 0.37 4.70
N ARG A 158 -16.74 -0.86 5.24
CA ARG A 158 -16.69 -2.09 4.44
C ARG A 158 -17.90 -2.28 3.55
N GLU A 159 -19.11 -1.94 4.02
CA GLU A 159 -20.33 -2.08 3.21
C GLU A 159 -20.32 -1.13 2.01
N ALA A 160 -19.74 0.08 2.17
CA ALA A 160 -19.54 1.00 1.07
C ALA A 160 -18.55 0.42 0.04
N ILE A 161 -17.45 -0.21 0.49
CA ILE A 161 -16.50 -0.92 -0.40
C ILE A 161 -17.20 -2.09 -1.12
N TYR A 162 -18.00 -2.91 -0.42
CA TYR A 162 -18.80 -3.97 -1.05
C TYR A 162 -19.78 -3.42 -2.09
N ARG A 163 -20.38 -2.26 -1.83
CA ARG A 163 -21.24 -1.57 -2.81
C ARG A 163 -20.48 -1.24 -4.09
N LEU A 164 -19.26 -0.72 -3.97
CA LEU A 164 -18.39 -0.44 -5.13
C LEU A 164 -18.04 -1.73 -5.89
N LEU A 165 -17.60 -2.77 -5.18
CA LEU A 165 -17.24 -4.06 -5.78
C LEU A 165 -18.37 -4.70 -6.58
N ARG A 166 -19.63 -4.54 -6.13
CA ARG A 166 -20.82 -5.08 -6.80
C ARG A 166 -21.31 -4.22 -7.96
N SER A 167 -21.09 -2.90 -7.89
CA SER A 167 -21.73 -1.96 -8.81
C SER A 167 -20.80 -1.38 -9.86
N PHE A 168 -19.50 -1.31 -9.58
CA PHE A 168 -18.52 -0.82 -10.54
C PHE A 168 -18.09 -1.92 -11.50
N GLU A 169 -18.07 -1.60 -12.79
CA GLU A 169 -17.72 -2.57 -13.84
C GLU A 169 -16.20 -2.73 -14.07
N GLY A 170 -15.38 -1.83 -13.51
CA GLY A 170 -13.92 -1.86 -13.53
C GLY A 170 -13.32 -2.52 -12.30
N LEU A 171 -12.03 -2.26 -12.05
CA LEU A 171 -11.27 -2.80 -10.93
C LEU A 171 -11.39 -1.91 -9.68
N VAL A 172 -11.53 -2.52 -8.51
CA VAL A 172 -11.45 -1.83 -7.22
C VAL A 172 -10.18 -2.28 -6.51
N VAL A 173 -9.30 -1.34 -6.24
CA VAL A 173 -8.08 -1.55 -5.46
C VAL A 173 -8.35 -1.12 -4.02
N VAL A 174 -8.12 -2.03 -3.07
CA VAL A 174 -8.09 -1.73 -1.64
C VAL A 174 -6.62 -1.82 -1.18
N ASP A 175 -6.03 -0.67 -0.92
CA ASP A 175 -4.66 -0.58 -0.42
C ASP A 175 -4.65 -0.74 1.10
N GLU A 176 -4.24 -1.90 1.53
CA GLU A 176 -4.16 -2.37 2.91
C GLU A 176 -2.73 -2.24 3.50
N ALA A 177 -1.99 -1.21 3.12
CA ALA A 177 -0.62 -1.03 3.64
C ALA A 177 -0.54 -1.00 5.17
N TYR A 178 -1.64 -0.69 5.87
CA TYR A 178 -1.71 -0.57 7.33
C TYR A 178 -2.60 -1.61 8.00
N ILE A 179 -3.09 -2.62 7.27
CA ILE A 179 -4.11 -3.57 7.76
C ILE A 179 -3.66 -4.35 9.00
N ASP A 180 -2.38 -4.65 9.13
CA ASP A 180 -1.85 -5.41 10.26
C ASP A 180 -1.96 -4.65 11.61
N PHE A 181 -2.27 -3.33 11.59
CA PHE A 181 -2.54 -2.49 12.76
C PHE A 181 -4.04 -2.31 13.04
N SER A 182 -4.91 -2.83 12.20
CA SER A 182 -6.35 -2.70 12.30
C SER A 182 -6.99 -3.93 12.94
N ALA A 183 -8.08 -3.72 13.66
CA ALA A 183 -8.96 -4.80 14.11
C ALA A 183 -9.87 -5.32 12.99
N SER A 184 -10.02 -4.57 11.89
CA SER A 184 -10.83 -4.97 10.75
C SER A 184 -10.18 -6.13 9.99
N PRO A 185 -10.94 -7.13 9.54
CA PRO A 185 -10.37 -8.20 8.72
C PRO A 185 -9.92 -7.68 7.36
N SER A 186 -8.85 -8.27 6.82
CA SER A 186 -8.38 -7.97 5.46
C SER A 186 -9.40 -8.35 4.39
N PHE A 187 -9.46 -7.60 3.28
CA PHE A 187 -10.22 -7.95 2.08
C PHE A 187 -9.63 -9.14 1.31
N LEU A 188 -8.50 -9.70 1.73
CA LEU A 188 -7.98 -10.96 1.16
C LEU A 188 -9.00 -12.11 1.24
N THR A 189 -9.85 -12.12 2.27
CA THR A 189 -10.92 -13.13 2.43
C THR A 189 -11.99 -13.04 1.35
N GLU A 190 -12.08 -11.91 0.66
CA GLU A 190 -13.11 -11.60 -0.33
C GLU A 190 -12.66 -11.86 -1.79
N LEU A 191 -11.37 -12.19 -2.02
CA LEU A 191 -10.81 -12.36 -3.37
C LEU A 191 -11.58 -13.38 -4.23
N SER A 192 -12.09 -14.45 -3.60
CA SER A 192 -12.86 -15.49 -4.31
C SER A 192 -14.25 -15.03 -4.72
N GLN A 193 -14.82 -14.03 -4.04
CA GLN A 193 -16.16 -13.51 -4.28
C GLN A 193 -16.17 -12.37 -5.30
N PHE A 194 -15.08 -11.59 -5.35
CA PHE A 194 -14.99 -10.39 -6.17
C PHE A 194 -13.82 -10.46 -7.15
N PRO A 195 -14.05 -10.93 -8.38
CA PRO A 195 -12.99 -11.08 -9.38
C PRO A 195 -12.40 -9.73 -9.86
N ASN A 196 -13.03 -8.60 -9.52
CA ASN A 196 -12.55 -7.24 -9.77
C ASN A 196 -11.81 -6.61 -8.59
N LEU A 197 -11.62 -7.34 -7.49
CA LEU A 197 -10.88 -6.86 -6.33
C LEU A 197 -9.38 -7.06 -6.52
N ILE A 198 -8.61 -6.02 -6.21
CA ILE A 198 -7.16 -6.07 -6.02
C ILE A 198 -6.87 -5.57 -4.60
N VAL A 199 -6.10 -6.31 -3.82
CA VAL A 199 -5.66 -5.91 -2.48
C VAL A 199 -4.16 -5.66 -2.50
N PHE A 200 -3.72 -4.48 -2.02
CA PHE A 200 -2.30 -4.21 -1.84
C PHE A 200 -1.89 -4.37 -0.39
N GLN A 201 -0.73 -4.96 -0.15
CA GLN A 201 -0.07 -5.02 1.16
C GLN A 201 1.44 -4.78 0.99
N THR A 202 2.17 -4.58 2.10
CA THR A 202 3.59 -4.21 2.03
C THR A 202 4.37 -4.71 3.24
N PHE A 203 5.66 -4.99 3.05
CA PHE A 203 6.61 -5.22 4.13
C PHE A 203 7.10 -3.91 4.79
N SER A 204 6.76 -2.76 4.21
CA SER A 204 7.28 -1.46 4.67
C SER A 204 6.73 -0.98 6.01
N LYS A 205 5.63 -1.55 6.52
CA LYS A 205 4.93 -1.07 7.72
C LYS A 205 5.04 -2.06 8.87
N ALA A 206 4.11 -2.98 9.02
CA ALA A 206 4.09 -3.93 10.14
C ALA A 206 5.35 -4.79 10.24
N TRP A 207 5.93 -5.18 9.11
CA TRP A 207 7.18 -5.96 9.07
C TRP A 207 8.45 -5.13 9.34
N GLY A 208 8.35 -3.83 9.60
CA GLY A 208 9.50 -2.97 9.87
C GLY A 208 10.55 -2.89 8.75
N ALA A 209 10.22 -3.32 7.53
CA ALA A 209 11.17 -3.58 6.46
C ALA A 209 11.04 -2.60 5.27
N ALA A 210 10.85 -1.31 5.53
CA ALA A 210 10.68 -0.30 4.49
C ALA A 210 11.87 -0.23 3.51
N ALA A 211 13.10 -0.51 3.99
CA ALA A 211 14.31 -0.42 3.19
C ALA A 211 14.44 -1.52 2.12
N ILE A 212 13.82 -2.70 2.29
CA ILE A 212 13.88 -3.77 1.29
C ILE A 212 12.96 -3.52 0.10
N ARG A 213 12.06 -2.52 0.18
CA ARG A 213 11.17 -2.16 -0.91
C ARG A 213 10.35 -3.33 -1.45
N LEU A 214 9.74 -4.16 -0.59
CA LEU A 214 8.89 -5.25 -1.01
C LEU A 214 7.42 -4.95 -0.74
N GLY A 215 6.61 -4.99 -1.80
CA GLY A 215 5.15 -4.88 -1.76
C GLY A 215 4.48 -6.03 -2.49
N MET A 216 3.19 -6.18 -2.23
CA MET A 216 2.38 -7.28 -2.72
C MET A 216 1.09 -6.75 -3.32
N ALA A 217 0.63 -7.38 -4.41
CA ALA A 217 -0.75 -7.27 -4.86
C ALA A 217 -1.37 -8.67 -4.88
N PHE A 218 -2.61 -8.75 -4.43
CA PHE A 218 -3.41 -9.96 -4.41
C PHE A 218 -4.66 -9.73 -5.25
N ALA A 219 -4.94 -10.63 -6.18
CA ALA A 219 -6.10 -10.53 -7.06
C ALA A 219 -6.44 -11.90 -7.68
N ALA A 220 -7.50 -11.96 -8.48
CA ALA A 220 -7.77 -13.12 -9.31
C ALA A 220 -6.54 -13.49 -10.17
N PRO A 221 -6.21 -14.78 -10.34
CA PRO A 221 -5.00 -15.23 -11.05
C PRO A 221 -4.82 -14.57 -12.42
N ALA A 222 -5.90 -14.39 -13.17
CA ALA A 222 -5.84 -13.76 -14.50
C ALA A 222 -5.37 -12.28 -14.45
N ILE A 223 -5.71 -11.53 -13.39
CA ILE A 223 -5.18 -10.17 -13.18
C ILE A 223 -3.68 -10.23 -12.84
N ILE A 224 -3.27 -11.16 -11.99
CA ILE A 224 -1.86 -11.36 -11.63
C ILE A 224 -1.01 -11.74 -12.85
N GLU A 225 -1.56 -12.56 -13.76
CA GLU A 225 -0.91 -12.88 -15.03
C GLU A 225 -0.66 -11.63 -15.88
N VAL A 226 -1.65 -10.72 -15.96
CA VAL A 226 -1.49 -9.44 -16.69
C VAL A 226 -0.38 -8.59 -16.07
N LEU A 227 -0.32 -8.47 -14.73
CA LEU A 227 0.74 -7.72 -14.06
C LEU A 227 2.12 -8.37 -14.27
N ASN A 228 2.22 -9.70 -14.17
CA ASN A 228 3.46 -10.43 -14.43
C ASN A 228 3.92 -10.31 -15.89
N LYS A 229 3.00 -10.10 -16.84
CA LYS A 229 3.28 -9.94 -18.25
C LYS A 229 4.04 -8.64 -18.57
N ILE A 230 3.78 -7.56 -17.80
CA ILE A 230 4.34 -6.23 -18.08
C ILE A 230 5.42 -5.78 -17.08
N LYS A 231 5.58 -6.48 -15.95
CA LYS A 231 6.66 -6.17 -15.02
C LYS A 231 8.03 -6.50 -15.63
N TYR A 232 9.08 -5.87 -15.14
CA TYR A 232 10.43 -6.32 -15.47
C TYR A 232 10.68 -7.73 -14.93
N PRO A 233 11.36 -8.61 -15.68
CA PRO A 233 11.50 -10.02 -15.31
C PRO A 233 12.10 -10.23 -13.91
N TYR A 234 13.13 -9.49 -13.57
CA TYR A 234 13.88 -9.61 -12.31
C TYR A 234 13.63 -8.42 -11.38
N ASN A 235 12.39 -7.94 -11.32
CA ASN A 235 12.02 -6.74 -10.56
C ASN A 235 12.37 -6.82 -9.07
N VAL A 236 12.30 -7.98 -8.44
CA VAL A 236 12.68 -8.18 -7.03
C VAL A 236 14.01 -8.92 -6.95
N SER A 237 15.04 -8.28 -6.42
CA SER A 237 16.40 -8.85 -6.34
C SER A 237 16.49 -10.06 -5.42
N LEU A 238 17.53 -10.90 -5.61
CA LEU A 238 17.81 -12.06 -4.75
C LEU A 238 17.95 -11.65 -3.27
N LEU A 239 18.61 -10.52 -3.01
CA LEU A 239 18.82 -10.03 -1.65
C LEU A 239 17.49 -9.70 -0.96
N VAL A 240 16.56 -9.09 -1.68
CA VAL A 240 15.21 -8.79 -1.18
C VAL A 240 14.41 -10.08 -0.96
N GLN A 241 14.47 -11.04 -1.89
CA GLN A 241 13.78 -12.32 -1.75
C GLN A 241 14.27 -13.09 -0.51
N ASN A 242 15.59 -13.18 -0.32
CA ASN A 242 16.18 -13.85 0.85
C ASN A 242 15.81 -13.14 2.16
N LYS A 243 15.89 -11.81 2.19
CA LYS A 243 15.50 -11.05 3.39
C LYS A 243 14.02 -11.17 3.73
N ALA A 244 13.16 -11.23 2.72
CA ALA A 244 11.73 -11.46 2.93
C ALA A 244 11.45 -12.84 3.55
N LEU A 245 12.15 -13.90 3.08
CA LEU A 245 12.03 -15.24 3.66
C LEU A 245 12.48 -15.26 5.13
N GLU A 246 13.63 -14.66 5.43
CA GLU A 246 14.15 -14.52 6.80
C GLU A 246 13.15 -13.79 7.73
N LEU A 247 12.58 -12.68 7.29
CA LEU A 247 11.58 -11.93 8.06
C LEU A 247 10.33 -12.77 8.34
N MET A 248 9.87 -13.53 7.36
CA MET A 248 8.68 -14.37 7.52
C MET A 248 8.89 -15.59 8.42
N GLU A 249 10.14 -15.99 8.71
CA GLU A 249 10.45 -16.99 9.74
C GLU A 249 10.17 -16.45 11.15
N ASN A 250 10.25 -15.12 11.33
CA ASN A 250 10.06 -14.42 12.60
C ASN A 250 8.69 -13.73 12.69
N GLU A 251 7.64 -14.30 12.15
CA GLU A 251 6.28 -13.71 12.15
C GLU A 251 5.78 -13.35 13.56
N GLU A 252 6.08 -14.16 14.55
CA GLU A 252 5.64 -13.91 15.93
C GLU A 252 6.30 -12.65 16.51
N GLU A 253 7.55 -12.37 16.20
CA GLU A 253 8.23 -11.13 16.59
C GLU A 253 7.51 -9.91 15.99
N MET A 254 7.21 -9.94 14.70
CA MET A 254 6.43 -8.88 14.04
C MET A 254 5.08 -8.66 14.73
N ARG A 255 4.37 -9.74 15.11
CA ARG A 255 3.09 -9.63 15.83
C ARG A 255 3.22 -8.97 17.21
N GLN A 256 4.32 -9.23 17.91
CA GLN A 256 4.63 -8.60 19.21
C GLN A 256 4.95 -7.12 19.03
N GLU A 257 5.74 -6.77 18.01
CA GLU A 257 6.02 -5.37 17.65
C GLU A 257 4.74 -4.60 17.30
N VAL A 258 3.85 -5.20 16.51
CA VAL A 258 2.53 -4.60 16.20
C VAL A 258 1.74 -4.34 17.47
N LYS A 259 1.68 -5.31 18.41
CA LYS A 259 0.99 -5.10 19.71
C LYS A 259 1.60 -3.95 20.51
N ALA A 260 2.92 -3.82 20.54
CA ALA A 260 3.60 -2.72 21.21
C ALA A 260 3.26 -1.37 20.56
N ILE A 261 3.26 -1.30 19.22
CA ILE A 261 2.85 -0.09 18.49
C ILE A 261 1.40 0.28 18.77
N LEU A 262 0.48 -0.70 18.85
CA LEU A 262 -0.92 -0.43 19.16
C LEU A 262 -1.09 0.11 20.58
N ALA A 263 -0.40 -0.44 21.57
CA ALA A 263 -0.41 0.07 22.96
C ALA A 263 0.13 1.50 23.04
N GLU A 264 1.23 1.79 22.35
CA GLU A 264 1.80 3.14 22.27
C GLU A 264 0.89 4.11 21.51
N ARG A 265 0.17 3.66 20.47
CA ARG A 265 -0.83 4.47 19.77
C ARG A 265 -1.93 4.95 20.71
N GLU A 266 -2.47 4.04 21.51
CA GLU A 266 -3.50 4.36 22.50
C GLU A 266 -2.96 5.33 23.56
N ARG A 267 -1.76 5.08 24.08
CA ARG A 267 -1.10 5.95 25.08
C ARG A 267 -0.88 7.34 24.52
N LEU A 268 -0.27 7.45 23.34
CA LEU A 268 0.03 8.73 22.72
C LEU A 268 -1.24 9.50 22.35
N ALA A 269 -2.26 8.82 21.82
CA ALA A 269 -3.55 9.44 21.51
C ALA A 269 -4.20 10.03 22.76
N LYS A 270 -4.19 9.30 23.88
CA LYS A 270 -4.70 9.77 25.16
C LYS A 270 -3.92 10.99 25.64
N CYS A 271 -2.60 10.94 25.68
CA CYS A 271 -1.78 12.07 26.12
C CYS A 271 -2.03 13.34 25.29
N LEU A 272 -2.13 13.22 23.97
CA LEU A 272 -2.35 14.35 23.07
C LEU A 272 -3.77 14.95 23.16
N SER A 273 -4.77 14.15 23.52
CA SER A 273 -6.16 14.61 23.67
C SER A 273 -6.46 15.24 25.04
N GLU A 274 -5.67 14.94 26.06
CA GLU A 274 -5.83 15.46 27.42
C GLU A 274 -4.99 16.73 27.65
N ALA A 275 -5.21 17.41 28.78
CA ALA A 275 -4.38 18.54 29.19
C ALA A 275 -2.90 18.11 29.41
N PRO A 276 -1.92 18.96 29.09
CA PRO A 276 -2.06 20.37 28.71
C PRO A 276 -2.38 20.59 27.22
N PHE A 277 -2.38 19.56 26.37
CA PHE A 277 -2.48 19.71 24.91
C PHE A 277 -3.92 19.98 24.45
N GLY A 278 -4.87 19.11 24.81
CA GLY A 278 -6.27 19.20 24.39
C GLY A 278 -6.44 19.20 22.87
N PHE A 279 -5.55 18.50 22.13
CA PHE A 279 -5.62 18.44 20.68
C PHE A 279 -6.76 17.53 20.21
N GLU A 280 -7.30 17.79 19.04
CA GLU A 280 -8.23 16.86 18.39
C GLU A 280 -7.43 15.71 17.73
N VAL A 281 -7.52 14.53 18.33
CA VAL A 281 -6.88 13.31 17.82
C VAL A 281 -7.92 12.50 17.07
N PHE A 282 -7.70 12.27 15.77
CA PHE A 282 -8.61 11.45 14.96
C PHE A 282 -8.41 9.95 15.23
N PRO A 283 -9.49 9.15 15.23
CA PRO A 283 -9.38 7.69 15.37
C PRO A 283 -8.44 7.09 14.31
N SER A 284 -7.65 6.10 14.72
CA SER A 284 -6.69 5.48 13.82
C SER A 284 -6.62 3.97 13.98
N ASP A 285 -6.63 3.27 12.84
CA ASP A 285 -6.36 1.85 12.66
C ASP A 285 -4.97 1.62 12.01
N ALA A 286 -4.14 2.67 11.95
CA ALA A 286 -2.81 2.63 11.36
C ALA A 286 -1.71 2.77 12.44
N ASN A 287 -0.45 2.77 12.04
CA ASN A 287 0.70 3.03 12.91
C ASN A 287 1.04 4.53 13.03
N PHE A 288 0.06 5.40 12.91
CA PHE A 288 0.20 6.85 13.06
C PHE A 288 -1.10 7.46 13.54
N LEU A 289 -1.03 8.69 14.04
CA LEU A 289 -2.18 9.52 14.39
C LEU A 289 -2.24 10.73 13.48
N LEU A 290 -3.44 11.13 13.07
CA LEU A 290 -3.72 12.46 12.56
C LEU A 290 -4.20 13.30 13.72
N VAL A 291 -3.54 14.45 13.96
CA VAL A 291 -3.79 15.31 15.13
C VAL A 291 -3.98 16.74 14.66
N ARG A 292 -5.11 17.37 14.99
CA ARG A 292 -5.33 18.79 14.73
C ARG A 292 -4.82 19.61 15.91
N VAL A 293 -3.77 20.38 15.65
CA VAL A 293 -3.01 21.11 16.68
C VAL A 293 -3.18 22.63 16.60
N GLY A 294 -4.07 23.12 15.72
CA GLY A 294 -4.26 24.55 15.45
C GLY A 294 -3.17 25.09 14.53
N ASP A 295 -2.08 25.60 15.05
CA ASP A 295 -0.94 26.10 14.25
C ASP A 295 0.09 24.99 13.99
N ALA A 296 -0.25 24.11 13.05
CA ALA A 296 0.62 23.01 12.66
C ALA A 296 1.93 23.47 11.98
N ASP A 297 1.95 24.62 11.33
CA ASP A 297 3.16 25.15 10.69
C ASP A 297 4.19 25.59 11.75
N ARG A 298 3.74 26.26 12.82
CA ARG A 298 4.58 26.66 13.94
C ARG A 298 5.12 25.44 14.70
N LEU A 299 4.24 24.53 15.10
CA LEU A 299 4.64 23.34 15.85
C LEU A 299 5.55 22.44 15.03
N TYR A 300 5.30 22.26 13.74
CA TYR A 300 6.18 21.51 12.86
C TYR A 300 7.60 22.10 12.85
N LYS A 301 7.74 23.42 12.71
CA LYS A 301 9.06 24.09 12.72
C LYS A 301 9.77 23.93 14.06
N ALA A 302 9.05 24.05 15.17
CA ALA A 302 9.58 23.86 16.51
C ALA A 302 10.10 22.43 16.73
N LEU A 303 9.32 21.42 16.32
CA LEU A 303 9.73 20.01 16.38
C LEU A 303 10.96 19.73 15.53
N VAL A 304 11.01 20.25 14.29
CA VAL A 304 12.17 20.11 13.40
C VAL A 304 13.42 20.72 14.02
N ALA A 305 13.31 21.89 14.67
CA ALA A 305 14.43 22.53 15.35
C ALA A 305 15.03 21.68 16.49
N ARG A 306 14.21 20.76 17.05
CA ARG A 306 14.62 19.79 18.08
C ARG A 306 14.99 18.41 17.50
N GLY A 307 15.07 18.28 16.17
CA GLY A 307 15.39 17.02 15.50
C GLY A 307 14.23 16.01 15.46
N ILE A 308 13.00 16.43 15.77
CA ILE A 308 11.81 15.57 15.74
C ILE A 308 11.05 15.82 14.43
N ILE A 309 10.99 14.80 13.58
CA ILE A 309 10.39 14.92 12.24
C ILE A 309 9.03 14.23 12.23
N VAL A 310 7.96 15.03 12.10
CA VAL A 310 6.59 14.59 11.84
C VAL A 310 6.16 15.00 10.45
N ARG A 311 4.91 14.78 10.07
CA ARG A 311 4.42 15.19 8.75
C ARG A 311 3.35 16.27 8.87
N ASN A 312 3.64 17.49 8.45
CA ASN A 312 2.65 18.55 8.34
C ASN A 312 1.66 18.24 7.19
N ARG A 313 0.36 18.27 7.50
CA ARG A 313 -0.74 17.97 6.57
C ARG A 313 -1.65 19.16 6.33
N THR A 314 -1.32 20.33 6.82
CA THR A 314 -2.16 21.55 6.71
C THR A 314 -2.62 21.86 5.29
N ARG A 315 -1.81 21.55 4.28
CA ARG A 315 -2.15 21.78 2.87
C ARG A 315 -2.95 20.66 2.20
N VAL A 316 -3.21 19.58 2.93
CA VAL A 316 -4.00 18.45 2.44
C VAL A 316 -5.48 18.76 2.70
N GLN A 317 -6.33 18.42 1.75
CA GLN A 317 -7.79 18.62 1.87
C GLN A 317 -8.29 18.06 3.21
N GLN A 318 -9.16 18.80 3.91
CA GLN A 318 -9.75 18.50 5.23
C GLN A 318 -8.74 18.38 6.40
N CYS A 319 -7.44 18.51 6.16
CA CYS A 319 -6.38 18.36 7.18
C CYS A 319 -5.80 19.72 7.62
N ALA A 320 -6.55 20.83 7.50
CA ALA A 320 -6.09 22.13 7.96
C ALA A 320 -5.70 22.07 9.45
N GLY A 321 -4.52 22.60 9.78
CA GLY A 321 -3.97 22.56 11.14
C GLY A 321 -3.59 21.17 11.68
N CYS A 322 -3.42 20.17 10.79
CA CYS A 322 -3.10 18.80 11.21
C CYS A 322 -1.63 18.43 11.02
N LEU A 323 -1.12 17.70 11.99
CA LEU A 323 0.11 16.93 11.91
C LEU A 323 -0.24 15.43 11.83
N ARG A 324 0.49 14.66 10.99
CA ARG A 324 0.48 13.21 11.05
C ARG A 324 1.73 12.75 11.79
N ILE A 325 1.52 12.03 12.87
CA ILE A 325 2.55 11.58 13.81
C ILE A 325 2.64 10.06 13.72
N THR A 326 3.78 9.52 13.31
CA THR A 326 4.02 8.06 13.34
C THR A 326 4.23 7.63 14.78
N ILE A 327 3.72 6.46 15.15
CA ILE A 327 3.95 5.85 16.45
C ILE A 327 5.37 5.29 16.47
N GLY A 328 6.21 5.87 17.31
CA GLY A 328 7.59 5.43 17.54
C GLY A 328 7.71 4.49 18.75
N LEU A 329 8.93 4.23 19.17
CA LEU A 329 9.20 3.59 20.45
C LEU A 329 8.73 4.51 21.62
N ALA A 330 8.47 3.92 22.79
CA ALA A 330 8.01 4.69 23.96
C ALA A 330 8.90 5.92 24.23
N ALA A 331 10.23 5.75 24.22
CA ALA A 331 11.17 6.85 24.42
C ALA A 331 11.10 7.93 23.34
N GLU A 332 10.83 7.57 22.08
CA GLU A 332 10.67 8.55 20.98
C GLU A 332 9.36 9.33 21.14
N ASN A 333 8.28 8.64 21.55
CA ASN A 333 6.99 9.27 21.82
C ASN A 333 7.07 10.20 23.03
N ASP A 334 7.84 9.84 24.09
CA ASP A 334 8.08 10.69 25.25
C ASP A 334 8.83 11.97 24.86
N LEU A 335 9.89 11.87 24.07
CA LEU A 335 10.60 13.04 23.54
C LEU A 335 9.69 13.97 22.72
N LEU A 336 8.76 13.41 21.95
CA LEU A 336 7.75 14.21 21.24
C LEU A 336 6.83 14.94 22.22
N LEU A 337 6.31 14.25 23.25
CA LEU A 337 5.42 14.84 24.25
C LEU A 337 6.12 15.96 25.05
N ASP A 338 7.38 15.75 25.44
CA ASP A 338 8.18 16.76 26.13
C ASP A 338 8.38 18.00 25.26
N ALA A 339 8.76 17.79 23.99
CA ALA A 339 8.95 18.88 23.05
C ALA A 339 7.65 19.67 22.78
N LEU A 340 6.50 18.99 22.68
CA LEU A 340 5.20 19.65 22.53
C LEU A 340 4.79 20.41 23.80
N SER A 341 5.10 19.88 25.00
CA SER A 341 4.78 20.52 26.28
C SER A 341 5.43 21.89 26.42
N GLU A 342 6.67 22.02 25.96
CA GLU A 342 7.39 23.31 25.99
C GLU A 342 6.79 24.34 25.02
N GLU A 343 6.15 23.88 23.95
CA GLU A 343 5.55 24.75 22.92
C GLU A 343 4.11 25.16 23.22
N VAL A 344 3.41 24.40 24.08
CA VAL A 344 2.00 24.63 24.41
C VAL A 344 1.83 25.32 25.79
N GLN A 345 2.93 25.48 26.58
CA GLN A 345 2.87 26.27 27.81
C GLN A 345 2.46 27.71 27.48
N PRO A 346 1.55 28.30 28.30
CA PRO A 346 1.01 29.64 28.08
C PRO A 346 2.04 30.74 28.21
#